data_c2f7d705b5d9c542284d7f76fbbb3e1f
#
_entry.id   c2f7d705b5d9c542284d7f76fbbb3e1f
#
_cell.length_a   1.000
_cell.length_b   1.000
_cell.length_c   1.000
_cell.angle_alpha   90.00
_cell.angle_beta   90.00
_cell.angle_gamma   90.00
#
_symmetry.space_group_name_H-M   'P 1'
#
loop_
_entity.id
_entity.type
_entity.pdbx_description
1 polymer ?
#
loop_
_entity_poly.entity_id
_entity_poly.type
_entity_poly.pdbx_seq_one_letter_code
_entity_poly.pdbx_strand_id
1 'polypeptide(L)'
;VTNGVTPRRWLAAANPSLAAVLDRHIGQTWRTDLSQLSEMGEYQDYPLVNQAVSAAKLANKQRLADYIARQLGVVVNPNALFDVQIKRIHEYKRQLMNVLHVITRYNRIKADPQAEWVPRVVIFAGKAASAYHTAKQIIHLINDVAKVINSDPQIGDRLKV
;
A
#
# COMPACT_ATOMS: atom_id res chain seq x y z
N VAL A 1 -16.26 -20.61 13.93
CA VAL A 1 -15.03 -20.59 13.13
C VAL A 1 -14.90 -19.22 12.49
N THR A 2 -13.78 -18.57 12.67
CA THR A 2 -13.49 -17.26 12.09
C THR A 2 -12.29 -17.37 11.13
N ASN A 3 -12.23 -16.47 10.16
CA ASN A 3 -11.04 -16.30 9.34
C ASN A 3 -9.94 -15.67 10.21
N GLY A 4 -8.93 -16.44 10.55
CA GLY A 4 -7.77 -15.94 11.26
C GLY A 4 -6.67 -15.47 10.31
N VAL A 5 -5.67 -14.80 10.88
CA VAL A 5 -4.41 -14.49 10.22
C VAL A 5 -3.38 -15.53 10.64
N THR A 6 -2.77 -16.23 9.70
CA THR A 6 -1.68 -17.14 10.00
C THR A 6 -0.36 -16.57 9.51
N PRO A 7 0.72 -16.58 10.33
CA PRO A 7 2.02 -16.01 9.94
C PRO A 7 2.64 -16.78 8.77
N ARG A 8 2.41 -18.08 8.68
CA ARG A 8 2.91 -18.90 7.57
C ARG A 8 2.37 -18.45 6.22
N ARG A 9 1.09 -18.07 6.16
CA ARG A 9 0.46 -17.62 4.91
C ARG A 9 0.67 -16.11 4.66
N TRP A 10 0.37 -15.31 5.67
CA TRP A 10 0.26 -13.86 5.50
C TRP A 10 1.57 -13.09 5.68
N LEU A 11 2.60 -13.73 6.22
CA LEU A 11 3.94 -13.17 6.31
C LEU A 11 4.94 -14.02 5.52
N ALA A 12 5.15 -15.29 5.87
CA ALA A 12 6.18 -16.10 5.24
C ALA A 12 5.92 -16.36 3.75
N ALA A 13 4.73 -16.86 3.38
CA ALA A 13 4.41 -17.15 1.98
C ALA A 13 4.13 -15.88 1.17
N ALA A 14 3.51 -14.86 1.76
CA ALA A 14 3.20 -13.60 1.07
C ALA A 14 4.44 -12.72 0.84
N ASN A 15 5.45 -12.81 1.71
CA ASN A 15 6.66 -12.00 1.62
C ASN A 15 7.93 -12.84 1.89
N PRO A 16 8.32 -13.72 0.96
CA PRO A 16 9.50 -14.58 1.13
C PRO A 16 10.79 -13.81 1.39
N SER A 17 10.96 -12.65 0.77
CA SER A 17 12.15 -11.81 0.95
C SER A 17 12.27 -11.29 2.38
N LEU A 18 11.17 -10.83 2.98
CA LEU A 18 11.16 -10.43 4.40
C LEU A 18 11.30 -11.64 5.31
N ALA A 19 10.66 -12.76 5.00
CA ALA A 19 10.79 -13.99 5.77
C ALA A 19 12.26 -14.46 5.84
N ALA A 20 13.02 -14.34 4.74
CA ALA A 20 14.43 -14.67 4.73
C ALA A 20 15.27 -13.74 5.64
N VAL A 21 14.91 -12.47 5.76
CA VAL A 21 15.56 -11.55 6.71
C VAL A 21 15.27 -11.98 8.15
N LEU A 22 14.01 -12.30 8.47
CA LEU A 22 13.61 -12.78 9.79
C LEU A 22 14.33 -14.09 10.14
N ASP A 23 14.28 -15.07 9.24
CA ASP A 23 14.93 -16.38 9.43
C ASP A 23 16.43 -16.26 9.74
N ARG A 24 17.11 -15.30 9.12
CA ARG A 24 18.55 -15.06 9.31
C ARG A 24 18.86 -14.52 10.70
N HIS A 25 18.00 -13.71 11.29
CA HIS A 25 18.30 -12.97 12.52
C HIS A 25 17.67 -13.61 13.76
N ILE A 26 16.45 -14.14 13.64
CA ILE A 26 15.71 -14.70 14.78
C ILE A 26 15.32 -16.19 14.59
N GLY A 27 15.88 -16.85 13.55
CA GLY A 27 15.53 -18.25 13.25
C GLY A 27 14.15 -18.39 12.62
N GLN A 28 13.64 -19.62 12.53
CA GLN A 28 12.39 -19.92 11.82
C GLN A 28 11.18 -20.15 12.75
N THR A 29 11.40 -20.18 14.06
CA THR A 29 10.36 -20.53 15.04
C THR A 29 9.24 -19.49 15.12
N TRP A 30 9.51 -18.23 14.74
CA TRP A 30 8.49 -17.19 14.64
C TRP A 30 7.27 -17.58 13.77
N ARG A 31 7.43 -18.55 12.87
CA ARG A 31 6.32 -19.04 12.02
C ARG A 31 5.25 -19.77 12.80
N THR A 32 5.59 -20.31 13.95
CA THR A 32 4.68 -21.00 14.86
C THR A 32 4.49 -20.27 16.19
N ASP A 33 5.45 -19.42 16.56
CA ASP A 33 5.42 -18.59 17.75
C ASP A 33 5.73 -17.13 17.39
N LEU A 34 4.69 -16.33 17.18
CA LEU A 34 4.81 -14.92 16.79
C LEU A 34 5.45 -14.02 17.85
N SER A 35 5.52 -14.46 19.11
CA SER A 35 6.16 -13.67 20.17
C SER A 35 7.63 -13.41 19.86
N GLN A 36 8.28 -14.32 19.12
CA GLN A 36 9.68 -14.20 18.72
C GLN A 36 9.95 -13.05 17.76
N LEU A 37 8.93 -12.50 17.07
CA LEU A 37 9.11 -11.30 16.26
C LEU A 37 9.58 -10.08 17.09
N SER A 38 9.34 -10.07 18.41
CA SER A 38 9.84 -9.02 19.30
C SER A 38 11.35 -8.96 19.36
N GLU A 39 12.05 -10.08 19.11
CA GLU A 39 13.51 -10.15 19.07
C GLU A 39 14.11 -9.28 17.96
N MET A 40 13.32 -9.00 16.90
CA MET A 40 13.74 -8.05 15.86
C MET A 40 13.96 -6.63 16.39
N GLY A 41 13.41 -6.28 17.55
CA GLY A 41 13.66 -5.01 18.22
C GLY A 41 15.12 -4.80 18.61
N GLU A 42 15.87 -5.86 18.85
CA GLU A 42 17.30 -5.79 19.16
C GLU A 42 18.14 -5.32 17.96
N TYR A 43 17.59 -5.47 16.74
CA TYR A 43 18.26 -5.12 15.49
C TYR A 43 17.83 -3.75 14.94
N GLN A 44 17.01 -2.97 15.66
CA GLN A 44 16.48 -1.70 15.18
C GLN A 44 17.55 -0.68 14.74
N ASP A 45 18.71 -0.70 15.40
CA ASP A 45 19.82 0.21 15.16
C ASP A 45 20.92 -0.41 14.26
N TYR A 46 20.67 -1.57 13.67
CA TYR A 46 21.61 -2.24 12.79
C TYR A 46 21.38 -1.83 11.32
N PRO A 47 22.27 -1.00 10.72
CA PRO A 47 22.04 -0.46 9.36
C PRO A 47 21.85 -1.54 8.29
N LEU A 48 22.59 -2.64 8.37
CA LEU A 48 22.49 -3.74 7.40
C LEU A 48 21.13 -4.46 7.47
N VAL A 49 20.57 -4.61 8.67
CA VAL A 49 19.23 -5.22 8.83
C VAL A 49 18.16 -4.28 8.27
N ASN A 50 18.22 -2.99 8.59
CA ASN A 50 17.32 -1.97 8.07
C ASN A 50 17.39 -1.88 6.54
N GLN A 51 18.59 -1.98 5.97
CA GLN A 51 18.79 -2.04 4.52
C GLN A 51 18.15 -3.30 3.92
N ALA A 52 18.34 -4.46 4.52
CA ALA A 52 17.75 -5.72 4.04
C ALA A 52 16.22 -5.71 4.08
N VAL A 53 15.62 -5.18 5.15
CA VAL A 53 14.16 -4.98 5.26
C VAL A 53 13.66 -4.01 4.20
N SER A 54 14.35 -2.90 4.02
CA SER A 54 14.01 -1.87 3.01
C SER A 54 14.10 -2.44 1.60
N ALA A 55 15.13 -3.22 1.29
CA ALA A 55 15.30 -3.88 0.01
C ALA A 55 14.18 -4.90 -0.26
N ALA A 56 13.79 -5.71 0.72
CA ALA A 56 12.68 -6.64 0.61
C ALA A 56 11.35 -5.91 0.30
N LYS A 57 11.09 -4.79 0.98
CA LYS A 57 9.90 -3.96 0.74
C LYS A 57 9.93 -3.33 -0.65
N LEU A 58 11.07 -2.78 -1.07
CA LEU A 58 11.22 -2.16 -2.38
C LEU A 58 11.01 -3.16 -3.51
N ALA A 59 11.59 -4.37 -3.41
CA ALA A 59 11.40 -5.43 -4.39
C ALA A 59 9.92 -5.81 -4.56
N ASN A 60 9.16 -5.86 -3.46
CA ASN A 60 7.71 -6.11 -3.51
C ASN A 60 6.94 -4.95 -4.15
N LYS A 61 7.31 -3.71 -3.84
CA LYS A 61 6.69 -2.51 -4.44
C LYS A 61 6.98 -2.44 -5.93
N GLN A 62 8.18 -2.81 -6.38
CA GLN A 62 8.52 -2.88 -7.80
C GLN A 62 7.63 -3.90 -8.52
N ARG A 63 7.50 -5.13 -7.99
CA ARG A 63 6.62 -6.15 -8.58
C ARG A 63 5.17 -5.69 -8.67
N LEU A 64 4.69 -4.97 -7.64
CA LEU A 64 3.33 -4.41 -7.64
C LEU A 64 3.21 -3.27 -8.66
N ALA A 65 4.20 -2.39 -8.77
CA ALA A 65 4.24 -1.33 -9.77
C ALA A 65 4.19 -1.88 -11.20
N ASP A 66 4.98 -2.93 -11.48
CA ASP A 66 4.97 -3.61 -12.77
C ASP A 66 3.62 -4.27 -13.07
N TYR A 67 2.98 -4.84 -12.05
CA TYR A 67 1.64 -5.42 -12.18
C TYR A 67 0.60 -4.34 -12.50
N ILE A 68 0.61 -3.22 -11.78
CA ILE A 68 -0.28 -2.07 -11.99
C ILE A 68 -0.10 -1.53 -13.42
N ALA A 69 1.13 -1.35 -13.86
CA ALA A 69 1.42 -0.86 -15.20
C ALA A 69 0.85 -1.79 -16.29
N ARG A 70 1.04 -3.10 -16.14
CA ARG A 70 0.51 -4.10 -17.11
C ARG A 70 -1.01 -4.21 -17.11
N GLN A 71 -1.66 -4.11 -15.95
CA GLN A 71 -3.10 -4.35 -15.83
C GLN A 71 -3.94 -3.08 -16.04
N LEU A 72 -3.42 -1.93 -15.64
CA LEU A 72 -4.17 -0.68 -15.60
C LEU A 72 -3.59 0.41 -16.50
N GLY A 73 -2.39 0.20 -17.08
CA GLY A 73 -1.69 1.22 -17.86
C GLY A 73 -1.19 2.41 -17.02
N VAL A 74 -1.18 2.29 -15.69
CA VAL A 74 -0.75 3.35 -14.78
C VAL A 74 0.68 3.07 -14.32
N VAL A 75 1.59 3.98 -14.64
CA VAL A 75 2.97 3.91 -14.15
C VAL A 75 3.04 4.56 -12.78
N VAL A 76 3.58 3.85 -11.80
CA VAL A 76 3.75 4.32 -10.42
C VAL A 76 5.21 4.21 -9.98
N ASN A 77 5.65 5.18 -9.15
CA ASN A 77 6.99 5.18 -8.59
C ASN A 77 7.09 4.20 -7.41
N PRO A 78 7.90 3.13 -7.48
CA PRO A 78 8.03 2.16 -6.38
C PRO A 78 8.67 2.74 -5.11
N ASN A 79 9.37 3.88 -5.22
CA ASN A 79 9.92 4.59 -4.06
C ASN A 79 8.88 5.47 -3.34
N ALA A 80 7.71 5.72 -3.95
CA ALA A 80 6.63 6.45 -3.31
C ALA A 80 6.10 5.73 -2.07
N LEU A 81 5.44 6.45 -1.18
CA LEU A 81 4.66 5.83 -0.10
C LEU A 81 3.41 5.17 -0.71
N PHE A 82 3.26 3.88 -0.50
CA PHE A 82 2.06 3.15 -0.92
C PHE A 82 1.03 3.16 0.20
N ASP A 83 -0.07 3.86 -0.05
CA ASP A 83 -1.23 3.97 0.85
C ASP A 83 -2.32 3.04 0.32
N VAL A 84 -2.57 1.94 1.04
CA VAL A 84 -3.34 0.81 0.52
C VAL A 84 -4.59 0.57 1.35
N GLN A 85 -5.77 0.69 0.72
CA GLN A 85 -7.05 0.38 1.33
C GLN A 85 -7.75 -0.74 0.56
N ILE A 86 -7.42 -1.99 0.92
CA ILE A 86 -7.94 -3.21 0.30
C ILE A 86 -9.00 -3.83 1.21
N LYS A 87 -10.26 -3.47 0.98
CA LYS A 87 -11.41 -3.90 1.79
C LYS A 87 -12.66 -3.87 0.92
N ARG A 88 -13.70 -4.67 1.25
CA ARG A 88 -15.03 -4.48 0.67
C ARG A 88 -15.44 -3.01 0.83
N ILE A 89 -15.99 -2.43 -0.23
CA ILE A 89 -16.42 -1.03 -0.19
C ILE A 89 -17.68 -0.93 0.66
N HIS A 90 -17.61 -0.09 1.68
CA HIS A 90 -18.70 0.10 2.63
C HIS A 90 -18.55 1.45 3.35
N GLU A 91 -19.64 2.13 3.65
CA GLU A 91 -19.62 3.45 4.29
C GLU A 91 -18.84 3.43 5.62
N TYR A 92 -19.04 2.42 6.48
CA TYR A 92 -18.31 2.34 7.76
C TYR A 92 -16.80 2.09 7.61
N LYS A 93 -16.33 1.63 6.44
CA LYS A 93 -14.89 1.45 6.16
C LYS A 93 -14.23 2.73 5.66
N ARG A 94 -15.01 3.77 5.43
CA ARG A 94 -14.56 5.14 5.18
C ARG A 94 -13.71 5.34 3.93
N GLN A 95 -13.94 4.56 2.87
CA GLN A 95 -13.27 4.82 1.59
C GLN A 95 -13.58 6.22 1.08
N LEU A 96 -14.81 6.71 1.26
CA LEU A 96 -15.19 8.08 0.91
C LEU A 96 -14.30 9.13 1.63
N MET A 97 -14.06 8.95 2.92
CA MET A 97 -13.17 9.86 3.66
C MET A 97 -11.74 9.84 3.11
N ASN A 98 -11.24 8.66 2.71
CA ASN A 98 -9.93 8.55 2.07
C ASN A 98 -9.90 9.24 0.70
N VAL A 99 -10.96 9.15 -0.10
CA VAL A 99 -11.07 9.89 -1.37
C VAL A 99 -11.05 11.40 -1.13
N LEU A 100 -11.76 11.90 -0.12
CA LEU A 100 -11.72 13.33 0.25
C LEU A 100 -10.31 13.77 0.68
N HIS A 101 -9.59 12.91 1.42
CA HIS A 101 -8.17 13.14 1.73
C HIS A 101 -7.30 13.20 0.47
N VAL A 102 -7.52 12.30 -0.50
CA VAL A 102 -6.83 12.30 -1.80
C VAL A 102 -7.07 13.62 -2.55
N ILE A 103 -8.32 14.07 -2.63
CA ILE A 103 -8.69 15.36 -3.26
C ILE A 103 -8.01 16.52 -2.54
N THR A 104 -8.01 16.52 -1.21
CA THR A 104 -7.33 17.56 -0.42
C THR A 104 -5.83 17.58 -0.72
N ARG A 105 -5.19 16.42 -0.79
CA ARG A 105 -3.77 16.33 -1.15
C ARG A 105 -3.50 16.84 -2.56
N TYR A 106 -4.33 16.46 -3.54
CA TYR A 106 -4.25 16.95 -4.92
C TYR A 106 -4.30 18.48 -4.96
N ASN A 107 -5.29 19.08 -4.29
CA ASN A 107 -5.45 20.53 -4.27
C ASN A 107 -4.25 21.24 -3.59
N ARG A 108 -3.69 20.65 -2.53
CA ARG A 108 -2.49 21.18 -1.86
C ARG A 108 -1.26 21.15 -2.77
N ILE A 109 -1.05 20.05 -3.49
CA ILE A 109 0.06 19.95 -4.46
C ILE A 109 -0.09 21.02 -5.56
N LYS A 110 -1.31 21.24 -6.03
CA LYS A 110 -1.58 22.29 -7.04
C LYS A 110 -1.38 23.70 -6.51
N ALA A 111 -1.72 23.95 -5.25
CA ALA A 111 -1.52 25.24 -4.62
C ALA A 111 -0.05 25.58 -4.38
N ASP A 112 0.77 24.56 -4.09
CA ASP A 112 2.22 24.72 -3.88
C ASP A 112 3.00 23.56 -4.53
N PRO A 113 3.20 23.58 -5.84
CA PRO A 113 3.88 22.51 -6.56
C PRO A 113 5.39 22.46 -6.31
N GLN A 114 5.96 23.49 -5.70
CA GLN A 114 7.40 23.58 -5.41
C GLN A 114 7.75 23.09 -3.99
N ALA A 115 6.75 22.87 -3.13
CA ALA A 115 7.00 22.32 -1.81
C ALA A 115 7.59 20.89 -1.91
N GLU A 116 8.30 20.50 -0.89
CA GLU A 116 8.82 19.14 -0.76
C GLU A 116 7.68 18.17 -0.47
N TRP A 117 7.27 17.40 -1.49
CA TRP A 117 6.21 16.42 -1.39
C TRP A 117 6.78 14.99 -1.35
N VAL A 118 6.45 14.25 -0.31
CA VAL A 118 6.67 12.79 -0.32
C VAL A 118 5.74 12.18 -1.36
N PRO A 119 6.27 11.55 -2.44
CA PRO A 119 5.43 10.92 -3.45
C PRO A 119 4.53 9.85 -2.84
N ARG A 120 3.27 9.76 -3.31
CA ARG A 120 2.28 8.81 -2.79
C ARG A 120 1.53 8.10 -3.91
N VAL A 121 1.37 6.81 -3.75
CA VAL A 121 0.48 5.97 -4.56
C VAL A 121 -0.65 5.49 -3.67
N VAL A 122 -1.88 5.88 -3.99
CA VAL A 122 -3.07 5.47 -3.23
C VAL A 122 -3.77 4.35 -3.97
N ILE A 123 -3.91 3.20 -3.32
CA ILE A 123 -4.49 1.99 -3.94
C ILE A 123 -5.79 1.64 -3.24
N PHE A 124 -6.90 1.76 -3.97
CA PHE A 124 -8.19 1.23 -3.54
C PHE A 124 -8.44 -0.11 -4.23
N ALA A 125 -8.79 -1.13 -3.46
CA ALA A 125 -9.21 -2.41 -4.02
C ALA A 125 -10.31 -3.03 -3.17
N GLY A 126 -11.31 -3.59 -3.84
CA GLY A 126 -12.45 -4.21 -3.17
C GLY A 126 -13.62 -4.38 -4.10
N LYS A 127 -14.70 -4.93 -3.56
CA LYS A 127 -15.96 -5.09 -4.27
C LYS A 127 -17.12 -4.59 -3.40
N ALA A 128 -18.18 -4.12 -4.03
CA ALA A 128 -19.44 -3.77 -3.40
C ALA A 128 -20.44 -4.92 -3.53
N ALA A 129 -21.39 -5.03 -2.61
CA ALA A 129 -22.57 -5.87 -2.80
C ALA A 129 -23.40 -5.33 -3.97
N SER A 130 -24.08 -6.24 -4.70
CA SER A 130 -24.78 -5.88 -5.94
C SER A 130 -25.86 -4.83 -5.77
N ALA A 131 -26.58 -4.85 -4.64
CA ALA A 131 -27.66 -3.90 -4.32
C ALA A 131 -27.18 -2.66 -3.53
N TYR A 132 -25.87 -2.53 -3.23
CA TYR A 132 -25.37 -1.43 -2.40
C TYR A 132 -25.03 -0.20 -3.24
N HIS A 133 -26.02 0.63 -3.53
CA HIS A 133 -25.91 1.79 -4.40
C HIS A 133 -24.84 2.79 -3.96
N THR A 134 -24.81 3.18 -2.67
CA THR A 134 -23.82 4.11 -2.13
C THR A 134 -22.39 3.60 -2.34
N ALA A 135 -22.14 2.31 -2.09
CA ALA A 135 -20.82 1.74 -2.32
C ALA A 135 -20.40 1.79 -3.79
N LYS A 136 -21.33 1.60 -4.72
CA LYS A 136 -21.07 1.73 -6.17
C LYS A 136 -20.78 3.18 -6.56
N GLN A 137 -21.48 4.15 -5.98
CA GLN A 137 -21.17 5.58 -6.17
C GLN A 137 -19.78 5.94 -5.65
N ILE A 138 -19.37 5.38 -4.49
CA ILE A 138 -18.01 5.56 -3.97
C ILE A 138 -16.97 5.00 -4.95
N ILE A 139 -17.20 3.80 -5.51
CA ILE A 139 -16.31 3.22 -6.54
C ILE A 139 -16.22 4.13 -7.77
N HIS A 140 -17.36 4.66 -8.24
CA HIS A 140 -17.38 5.59 -9.36
C HIS A 140 -16.55 6.84 -9.07
N LEU A 141 -16.78 7.46 -7.92
CA LEU A 141 -16.01 8.64 -7.48
C LEU A 141 -14.50 8.36 -7.40
N ILE A 142 -14.09 7.19 -6.86
CA ILE A 142 -12.68 6.79 -6.83
C ILE A 142 -12.07 6.78 -8.23
N ASN A 143 -12.77 6.18 -9.20
CA ASN A 143 -12.29 6.09 -10.57
C ASN A 143 -12.24 7.45 -11.26
N ASP A 144 -13.21 8.33 -11.03
CA ASP A 144 -13.21 9.67 -11.62
C ASP A 144 -12.09 10.54 -11.05
N VAL A 145 -11.89 10.50 -9.73
CA VAL A 145 -10.77 11.18 -9.08
C VAL A 145 -9.42 10.63 -9.59
N ALA A 146 -9.29 9.31 -9.74
CA ALA A 146 -8.10 8.69 -10.29
C ALA A 146 -7.80 9.17 -11.72
N LYS A 147 -8.81 9.25 -12.60
CA LYS A 147 -8.64 9.76 -13.97
C LYS A 147 -8.09 11.19 -13.96
N VAL A 148 -8.69 12.08 -13.16
CA VAL A 148 -8.26 13.47 -13.07
C VAL A 148 -6.82 13.58 -12.59
N ILE A 149 -6.50 12.92 -11.49
CA ILE A 149 -5.17 13.02 -10.87
C ILE A 149 -4.09 12.37 -11.75
N ASN A 150 -4.35 11.18 -12.28
CA ASN A 150 -3.35 10.42 -13.03
C ASN A 150 -3.02 11.07 -14.39
N SER A 151 -3.95 11.88 -14.95
CA SER A 151 -3.75 12.60 -16.20
C SER A 151 -3.24 14.03 -16.03
N ASP A 152 -3.15 14.57 -14.81
CA ASP A 152 -2.69 15.92 -14.57
C ASP A 152 -1.15 15.99 -14.57
N PRO A 153 -0.52 16.62 -15.60
CA PRO A 153 0.94 16.71 -15.69
C PRO A 153 1.55 17.57 -14.57
N GLN A 154 0.78 18.48 -13.96
CA GLN A 154 1.26 19.27 -12.83
C GLN A 154 1.46 18.45 -11.57
N ILE A 155 0.77 17.31 -11.47
CA ILE A 155 0.91 16.39 -10.33
C ILE A 155 2.09 15.45 -10.53
N GLY A 156 2.26 14.92 -11.74
CA GLY A 156 3.34 13.96 -12.05
C GLY A 156 3.33 12.76 -11.11
N ASP A 157 4.50 12.45 -10.54
CA ASP A 157 4.67 11.31 -9.63
C ASP A 157 4.40 11.63 -8.16
N ARG A 158 4.05 12.89 -7.82
CA ARG A 158 3.77 13.28 -6.42
C ARG A 158 2.52 12.61 -5.87
N LEU A 159 1.57 12.26 -6.75
CA LEU A 159 0.34 11.54 -6.39
C LEU A 159 -0.15 10.70 -7.56
N LYS A 160 -0.41 9.41 -7.31
CA LYS A 160 -1.12 8.47 -8.21
C LYS A 160 -2.23 7.76 -7.45
N VAL A 161 -3.32 7.42 -8.15
CA VAL A 161 -4.49 6.76 -7.54
C VAL A 161 -4.92 5.57 -8.41
#